data_9ee201662db3b44d409b07e22390ab8e
#
_entry.id   9ee201662db3b44d409b07e22390ab8e
#
_cell.length_a   1.000
_cell.length_b   1.000
_cell.length_c   1.000
_cell.angle_alpha   90.00
_cell.angle_beta   90.00
_cell.angle_gamma   90.00
#
_symmetry.space_group_name_H-M   'P 1'
#
loop_
_entity.id
_entity.type
_entity.pdbx_description
1 polymer ?
#
loop_
_entity_poly.entity_id
_entity_poly.type
_entity_poly.pdbx_seq_one_letter_code
_entity_poly.pdbx_strand_id
1 'polypeptide(L)'
;MKKILVFALLCFSAIGFAQKPIFTSAKIKSATVYSNSAELLQSAAVTLPSGTSEIVIKNVADYVNENTIQIGAPSNVTVLSVQFTRNFISEYEIDESNPMIKRVRDSIMLIEKEMGKIANEKVSYSKTIDLLDKNQNVAGQNSGLNVTELIKLVDYYRAKRNELSNLVDTLIEKENKLKDKLSKLNSKLELNTQKQEKTSQGKLVLQVMTDAASSVNLDINYITANASWSPFYDLRADNINSPINLMYKAKVVQNTGIDWKKVKLTLSSGNPNQNNTAPILQAWF
;
A
#
# COMPACT_ATOMS: atom_id res chain seq x y z
N MET A 1 -9.75 7.46 -47.48
CA MET A 1 -8.98 6.36 -46.83
C MET A 1 -7.68 6.82 -46.20
N LYS A 2 -6.77 7.60 -46.86
CA LYS A 2 -5.53 8.09 -46.25
C LYS A 2 -5.71 8.92 -44.96
N LYS A 3 -6.76 9.79 -44.88
CA LYS A 3 -7.02 10.63 -43.68
C LYS A 3 -7.52 9.82 -42.46
N ILE A 4 -8.23 8.71 -42.67
CA ILE A 4 -8.70 7.81 -41.60
C ILE A 4 -7.53 7.00 -41.03
N LEU A 5 -6.57 6.62 -41.89
CA LEU A 5 -5.38 5.87 -41.48
C LEU A 5 -4.43 6.71 -40.61
N VAL A 6 -4.29 8.01 -40.91
CA VAL A 6 -3.51 8.96 -40.11
C VAL A 6 -4.18 9.22 -38.76
N PHE A 7 -5.51 9.27 -38.67
CA PHE A 7 -6.23 9.45 -37.40
C PHE A 7 -6.14 8.19 -36.53
N ALA A 8 -6.20 7.00 -37.12
CA ALA A 8 -6.00 5.73 -36.43
C ALA A 8 -4.56 5.59 -35.89
N LEU A 9 -3.56 6.10 -36.63
CA LEU A 9 -2.14 6.09 -36.15
C LEU A 9 -1.91 7.08 -35.01
N LEU A 10 -2.61 8.21 -34.98
CA LEU A 10 -2.54 9.19 -33.88
C LEU A 10 -3.21 8.68 -32.56
N CYS A 11 -4.26 7.86 -32.67
CA CYS A 11 -4.90 7.25 -31.49
C CYS A 11 -4.08 6.13 -30.86
N PHE A 12 -3.15 5.52 -31.60
CA PHE A 12 -2.29 4.44 -31.06
C PHE A 12 -1.11 4.94 -30.21
N SER A 13 -0.75 6.22 -30.29
CA SER A 13 0.36 6.81 -29.54
C SER A 13 -0.01 7.27 -28.12
N ALA A 14 -1.27 7.11 -27.68
CA ALA A 14 -1.75 7.56 -26.36
C ALA A 14 -1.91 6.43 -25.32
N ILE A 15 -1.36 5.23 -25.56
CA ILE A 15 -1.29 4.20 -24.51
C ILE A 15 -0.10 4.53 -23.61
N GLY A 16 -0.29 5.52 -22.75
CA GLY A 16 0.61 5.74 -21.61
C GLY A 16 0.51 4.53 -20.69
N PHE A 17 1.52 3.68 -20.68
CA PHE A 17 1.67 2.68 -19.63
C PHE A 17 1.85 3.43 -18.32
N ALA A 18 0.83 3.46 -17.48
CA ALA A 18 0.98 3.86 -16.09
C ALA A 18 2.00 2.89 -15.47
N GLN A 19 3.23 3.36 -15.24
CA GLN A 19 4.24 2.55 -14.58
C GLN A 19 3.80 2.31 -13.14
N LYS A 20 3.88 1.04 -12.72
CA LYS A 20 3.59 0.67 -11.33
C LYS A 20 4.59 1.34 -10.40
N PRO A 21 4.17 1.88 -9.24
CA PRO A 21 5.09 2.43 -8.26
C PRO A 21 6.13 1.41 -7.79
N ILE A 22 7.36 1.87 -7.59
CA ILE A 22 8.47 1.04 -7.08
C ILE A 22 8.53 1.22 -5.57
N PHE A 23 8.36 0.14 -4.81
CA PHE A 23 8.41 0.18 -3.35
C PHE A 23 9.79 -0.15 -2.83
N THR A 24 10.30 0.67 -1.91
CA THR A 24 11.54 0.43 -1.18
C THR A 24 11.40 0.84 0.28
N SER A 25 12.32 0.40 1.14
CA SER A 25 12.33 0.74 2.56
C SER A 25 13.60 1.47 2.94
N ALA A 26 13.46 2.62 3.60
CA ALA A 26 14.58 3.38 4.10
C ALA A 26 15.20 2.74 5.34
N LYS A 27 16.52 2.83 5.46
CA LYS A 27 17.30 2.41 6.62
C LYS A 27 17.96 3.62 7.27
N ILE A 28 17.83 3.78 8.58
CA ILE A 28 18.45 4.88 9.32
C ILE A 28 19.98 4.67 9.35
N LYS A 29 20.72 5.72 9.00
CA LYS A 29 22.18 5.80 9.12
C LYS A 29 22.59 6.54 10.39
N SER A 30 21.96 7.70 10.62
CA SER A 30 22.26 8.52 11.80
C SER A 30 21.05 9.31 12.25
N ALA A 31 21.04 9.70 13.53
CA ALA A 31 20.06 10.57 14.14
C ALA A 31 20.76 11.65 14.97
N THR A 32 20.45 12.91 14.67
CA THR A 32 20.83 14.05 15.52
C THR A 32 19.62 14.48 16.32
N VAL A 33 19.67 14.31 17.63
CA VAL A 33 18.53 14.63 18.53
C VAL A 33 18.74 16.00 19.14
N TYR A 34 17.72 16.82 19.01
CA TYR A 34 17.59 18.16 19.58
C TYR A 34 16.71 18.15 20.84
N SER A 35 16.44 19.30 21.42
CA SER A 35 15.59 19.41 22.62
C SER A 35 14.13 18.99 22.39
N ASN A 36 13.61 19.11 21.16
CA ASN A 36 12.20 18.88 20.80
C ASN A 36 11.99 18.19 19.45
N SER A 37 13.05 17.77 18.78
CA SER A 37 12.99 17.16 17.44
C SER A 37 14.22 16.30 17.19
N ALA A 38 14.23 15.56 16.07
CA ALA A 38 15.42 14.89 15.60
C ALA A 38 15.57 15.05 14.08
N GLU A 39 16.79 15.22 13.63
CA GLU A 39 17.18 15.12 12.24
C GLU A 39 17.61 13.70 11.95
N LEU A 40 17.01 13.08 10.95
CA LEU A 40 17.24 11.69 10.56
C LEU A 40 17.87 11.62 9.18
N LEU A 41 19.01 10.95 9.09
CA LEU A 41 19.63 10.57 7.83
C LEU A 41 19.35 9.10 7.56
N GLN A 42 18.67 8.82 6.47
CA GLN A 42 18.31 7.48 6.01
C GLN A 42 18.89 7.22 4.61
N SER A 43 18.92 5.96 4.20
CA SER A 43 19.19 5.58 2.82
C SER A 43 18.21 4.53 2.34
N ALA A 44 17.85 4.61 1.07
CA ALA A 44 17.00 3.65 0.38
C ALA A 44 17.68 3.19 -0.92
N ALA A 45 17.83 1.88 -1.08
CA ALA A 45 18.31 1.28 -2.31
C ALA A 45 17.12 1.01 -3.24
N VAL A 46 17.22 1.42 -4.49
CA VAL A 46 16.16 1.24 -5.48
C VAL A 46 16.75 0.92 -6.85
N THR A 47 16.07 0.05 -7.60
CA THR A 47 16.40 -0.25 -8.99
C THR A 47 15.38 0.45 -9.88
N LEU A 48 15.86 1.34 -10.74
CA LEU A 48 15.06 2.20 -11.59
C LEU A 48 15.17 1.74 -13.04
N PRO A 49 14.10 1.63 -13.81
CA PRO A 49 14.11 1.52 -15.25
C PRO A 49 14.49 2.88 -15.87
N SER A 50 14.83 2.92 -17.15
CA SER A 50 14.99 4.20 -17.86
C SER A 50 13.66 4.94 -17.98
N GLY A 51 13.69 6.27 -17.95
CA GLY A 51 12.53 7.15 -17.99
C GLY A 51 12.07 7.62 -16.63
N THR A 52 10.83 8.04 -16.53
CA THR A 52 10.21 8.56 -15.29
C THR A 52 9.62 7.41 -14.49
N SER A 53 9.88 7.38 -13.19
CA SER A 53 9.36 6.36 -12.26
C SER A 53 8.82 7.01 -10.99
N GLU A 54 7.78 6.41 -10.42
CA GLU A 54 7.30 6.73 -9.08
C GLU A 54 7.91 5.76 -8.07
N ILE A 55 8.48 6.29 -6.99
CA ILE A 55 9.07 5.51 -5.90
C ILE A 55 8.29 5.79 -4.62
N VAL A 56 7.87 4.75 -3.93
CA VAL A 56 7.29 4.84 -2.59
C VAL A 56 8.27 4.31 -1.57
N ILE A 57 8.82 5.21 -0.75
CA ILE A 57 9.80 4.88 0.28
C ILE A 57 9.07 4.68 1.61
N LYS A 58 9.15 3.48 2.15
CA LYS A 58 8.60 3.08 3.46
C LYS A 58 9.62 3.28 4.58
N ASN A 59 9.16 3.11 5.84
CA ASN A 59 9.97 3.27 7.06
C ASN A 59 10.50 4.69 7.23
N VAL A 60 9.66 5.67 6.97
CA VAL A 60 9.87 7.10 7.23
C VAL A 60 9.13 7.47 8.51
N ALA A 61 9.63 8.42 9.30
CA ALA A 61 8.98 8.83 10.55
C ALA A 61 7.53 9.29 10.34
N ASP A 62 6.67 9.13 11.36
CA ASP A 62 5.24 9.46 11.25
C ASP A 62 4.96 10.98 11.23
N TYR A 63 5.89 11.77 11.77
CA TYR A 63 5.73 13.23 11.94
C TYR A 63 6.90 13.97 11.33
N VAL A 64 6.96 14.00 10.01
CA VAL A 64 8.00 14.71 9.25
C VAL A 64 7.63 16.17 9.06
N ASN A 65 8.61 17.05 9.24
CA ASN A 65 8.49 18.44 8.77
C ASN A 65 8.80 18.47 7.27
N GLU A 66 7.78 18.58 6.45
CA GLU A 66 7.86 18.45 4.99
C GLU A 66 8.82 19.47 4.36
N ASN A 67 8.93 20.67 4.94
CA ASN A 67 9.82 21.72 4.45
C ASN A 67 11.31 21.41 4.65
N THR A 68 11.64 20.38 5.43
CA THR A 68 13.02 19.98 5.72
C THR A 68 13.46 18.75 4.94
N ILE A 69 12.58 18.18 4.11
CA ILE A 69 12.89 16.97 3.36
C ILE A 69 13.93 17.31 2.28
N GLN A 70 15.04 16.58 2.31
CA GLN A 70 16.10 16.67 1.33
C GLN A 70 16.41 15.27 0.81
N ILE A 71 16.45 15.14 -0.51
CA ILE A 71 16.76 13.88 -1.19
C ILE A 71 18.07 14.04 -1.94
N GLY A 72 19.08 13.30 -1.50
CA GLY A 72 20.34 13.14 -2.24
C GLY A 72 20.21 11.99 -3.22
N ALA A 73 20.45 12.25 -4.49
CA ALA A 73 20.46 11.26 -5.55
C ALA A 73 21.80 11.32 -6.32
N PRO A 74 22.29 10.21 -6.89
CA PRO A 74 23.46 10.24 -7.77
C PRO A 74 23.17 11.02 -9.06
N SER A 75 24.22 11.46 -9.75
CA SER A 75 24.13 12.38 -10.90
C SER A 75 23.30 11.87 -12.08
N ASN A 76 23.09 10.55 -12.17
CA ASN A 76 22.28 9.92 -13.21
C ASN A 76 20.77 9.84 -12.86
N VAL A 77 20.36 10.39 -11.72
CA VAL A 77 18.95 10.42 -11.29
C VAL A 77 18.54 11.85 -10.97
N THR A 78 17.49 12.31 -11.63
CA THR A 78 16.86 13.61 -11.36
C THR A 78 15.60 13.39 -10.52
N VAL A 79 15.54 14.02 -9.34
CA VAL A 79 14.35 14.03 -8.50
C VAL A 79 13.44 15.15 -8.99
N LEU A 80 12.24 14.80 -9.46
CA LEU A 80 11.26 15.74 -10.02
C LEU A 80 10.31 16.28 -8.95
N SER A 81 9.88 15.41 -8.02
CA SER A 81 9.01 15.80 -6.90
C SER A 81 9.21 14.89 -5.71
N VAL A 82 8.92 15.42 -4.53
CA VAL A 82 8.90 14.71 -3.25
C VAL A 82 7.63 15.09 -2.50
N GLN A 83 6.90 14.10 -2.02
CA GLN A 83 5.70 14.28 -1.20
C GLN A 83 5.74 13.36 0.00
N PHE A 84 5.45 13.90 1.18
CA PHE A 84 5.23 13.09 2.38
C PHE A 84 3.75 12.73 2.48
N THR A 85 3.46 11.50 2.87
CA THR A 85 2.09 11.03 3.10
C THR A 85 2.05 10.04 4.26
N ARG A 86 0.90 9.98 4.94
CA ARG A 86 0.58 8.92 5.90
C ARG A 86 -0.50 8.04 5.30
N ASN A 87 -0.51 6.78 5.70
CA ASN A 87 -1.54 5.83 5.28
C ASN A 87 -1.67 5.70 3.75
N PHE A 88 -0.56 5.85 3.02
CA PHE A 88 -0.55 5.59 1.59
C PHE A 88 -0.88 4.10 1.36
N ILE A 89 -2.04 3.84 0.77
CA ILE A 89 -2.48 2.50 0.39
C ILE A 89 -2.36 2.39 -1.13
N SER A 90 -1.63 1.39 -1.60
CA SER A 90 -1.53 1.07 -3.01
C SER A 90 -1.88 -0.41 -3.23
N GLU A 91 -2.72 -0.67 -4.21
CA GLU A 91 -3.01 -2.04 -4.66
C GLU A 91 -1.77 -2.76 -5.21
N TYR A 92 -0.72 -2.00 -5.57
CA TYR A 92 0.55 -2.51 -6.06
C TYR A 92 1.57 -2.78 -4.94
N GLU A 93 1.27 -2.41 -3.69
CA GLU A 93 2.12 -2.71 -2.54
C GLU A 93 1.98 -4.17 -2.14
N ILE A 94 2.64 -5.03 -2.90
CA ILE A 94 2.70 -6.46 -2.59
C ILE A 94 3.89 -6.67 -1.66
N ASP A 95 3.61 -6.94 -0.38
CA ASP A 95 4.65 -7.40 0.54
C ASP A 95 4.95 -8.89 0.24
N GLU A 96 5.72 -9.12 -0.82
CA GLU A 96 6.18 -10.47 -1.19
C GLU A 96 7.23 -11.03 -0.23
N SER A 97 7.72 -10.20 0.69
CA SER A 97 8.79 -10.60 1.62
C SER A 97 8.31 -11.60 2.68
N ASN A 98 7.00 -11.70 2.91
CA ASN A 98 6.43 -12.65 3.85
C ASN A 98 5.72 -13.83 3.14
N PRO A 99 6.32 -15.04 3.17
CA PRO A 99 5.74 -16.22 2.53
C PRO A 99 4.32 -16.58 3.01
N MET A 100 3.97 -16.20 4.25
CA MET A 100 2.62 -16.42 4.80
C MET A 100 1.59 -15.49 4.17
N ILE A 101 1.92 -14.21 4.00
CA ILE A 101 1.04 -13.24 3.34
C ILE A 101 0.82 -13.63 1.88
N LYS A 102 1.88 -14.01 1.17
CA LYS A 102 1.78 -14.50 -0.20
C LYS A 102 0.82 -15.67 -0.31
N ARG A 103 0.96 -16.72 0.54
CA ARG A 103 0.05 -17.88 0.56
C ARG A 103 -1.41 -17.51 0.82
N VAL A 104 -1.65 -16.55 1.71
CA VAL A 104 -3.00 -16.07 2.01
C VAL A 104 -3.60 -15.35 0.80
N ARG A 105 -2.85 -14.47 0.13
CA ARG A 105 -3.29 -13.78 -1.11
C ARG A 105 -3.54 -14.74 -2.26
N ASP A 106 -2.64 -15.70 -2.49
CA ASP A 106 -2.84 -16.75 -3.49
C ASP A 106 -4.13 -17.54 -3.23
N SER A 107 -4.42 -17.84 -1.96
CA SER A 107 -5.65 -18.51 -1.56
C SER A 107 -6.89 -17.65 -1.80
N ILE A 108 -6.82 -16.34 -1.53
CA ILE A 108 -7.89 -15.38 -1.81
C ILE A 108 -8.18 -15.35 -3.31
N MET A 109 -7.16 -15.19 -4.15
CA MET A 109 -7.30 -15.15 -5.60
C MET A 109 -7.94 -16.42 -6.18
N LEU A 110 -7.58 -17.59 -5.65
CA LEU A 110 -8.18 -18.88 -6.06
C LEU A 110 -9.67 -18.94 -5.67
N ILE A 111 -10.04 -18.48 -4.48
CA ILE A 111 -11.42 -18.44 -4.03
C ILE A 111 -12.26 -17.48 -4.89
N GLU A 112 -11.76 -16.28 -5.17
CA GLU A 112 -12.43 -15.30 -6.02
C GLU A 112 -12.67 -15.84 -7.44
N LYS A 113 -11.67 -16.52 -8.02
CA LYS A 113 -11.81 -17.19 -9.31
C LYS A 113 -12.88 -18.29 -9.28
N GLU A 114 -12.96 -19.06 -8.18
CA GLU A 114 -14.00 -20.11 -8.02
C GLU A 114 -15.38 -19.50 -7.85
N MET A 115 -15.51 -18.42 -7.08
CA MET A 115 -16.75 -17.66 -6.96
C MET A 115 -17.24 -17.09 -8.29
N GLY A 116 -16.34 -16.60 -9.13
CA GLY A 116 -16.67 -16.16 -10.48
C GLY A 116 -17.26 -17.27 -11.38
N LYS A 117 -16.71 -18.51 -11.28
CA LYS A 117 -17.27 -19.67 -11.98
C LYS A 117 -18.69 -20.01 -11.48
N ILE A 118 -18.87 -20.06 -10.16
CA ILE A 118 -20.17 -20.32 -9.55
C ILE A 118 -21.20 -19.27 -10.00
N ALA A 119 -20.85 -18.00 -10.03
CA ALA A 119 -21.73 -16.93 -10.49
C ALA A 119 -22.18 -17.17 -11.94
N ASN A 120 -21.27 -17.55 -12.85
CA ASN A 120 -21.57 -17.87 -14.23
C ASN A 120 -22.50 -19.09 -14.37
N GLU A 121 -22.25 -20.16 -13.60
CA GLU A 121 -23.09 -21.36 -13.60
C GLU A 121 -24.50 -21.04 -13.09
N LYS A 122 -24.63 -20.27 -12.01
CA LYS A 122 -25.94 -19.81 -11.48
C LYS A 122 -26.73 -19.05 -12.56
N VAL A 123 -26.07 -18.11 -13.24
CA VAL A 123 -26.68 -17.34 -14.33
C VAL A 123 -27.16 -18.27 -15.45
N SER A 124 -26.35 -19.28 -15.82
CA SER A 124 -26.71 -20.25 -16.86
C SER A 124 -27.94 -21.04 -16.48
N TYR A 125 -27.99 -21.59 -15.26
CA TYR A 125 -29.14 -22.36 -14.78
C TYR A 125 -30.40 -21.50 -14.63
N SER A 126 -30.26 -20.27 -14.09
CA SER A 126 -31.38 -19.34 -14.00
C SER A 126 -31.96 -19.00 -15.36
N LYS A 127 -31.12 -18.73 -16.36
CA LYS A 127 -31.58 -18.47 -17.74
C LYS A 127 -32.28 -19.69 -18.35
N THR A 128 -31.83 -20.90 -18.02
CA THR A 128 -32.48 -22.14 -18.48
C THR A 128 -33.86 -22.31 -17.83
N ILE A 129 -33.98 -22.00 -16.53
CA ILE A 129 -35.27 -21.95 -15.84
C ILE A 129 -36.23 -20.93 -16.48
N ASP A 130 -35.73 -19.71 -16.73
CA ASP A 130 -36.49 -18.66 -17.40
C ASP A 130 -36.96 -19.09 -18.80
N LEU A 131 -36.12 -19.81 -19.56
CA LEU A 131 -36.47 -20.35 -20.83
C LEU A 131 -37.59 -21.40 -20.72
N LEU A 132 -37.49 -22.31 -19.75
CA LEU A 132 -38.56 -23.28 -19.48
C LEU A 132 -39.88 -22.59 -19.08
N ASP A 133 -39.81 -21.60 -18.21
CA ASP A 133 -40.99 -20.86 -17.71
C ASP A 133 -41.66 -20.04 -18.84
N LYS A 134 -40.92 -19.52 -19.82
CA LYS A 134 -41.48 -18.81 -20.96
C LYS A 134 -42.15 -19.71 -22.00
N ASN A 135 -41.78 -20.99 -22.06
CA ASN A 135 -42.28 -21.95 -23.07
C ASN A 135 -43.41 -22.83 -22.53
N GLN A 136 -44.25 -22.31 -21.64
CA GLN A 136 -45.38 -23.03 -21.04
C GLN A 136 -46.60 -23.15 -22.03
N ASN A 137 -46.65 -22.34 -23.06
CA ASN A 137 -47.73 -22.34 -24.05
C ASN A 137 -47.46 -23.38 -25.13
N VAL A 138 -48.08 -24.54 -24.99
CA VAL A 138 -47.89 -25.71 -25.88
C VAL A 138 -48.97 -25.82 -26.96
N ALA A 139 -50.01 -25.01 -26.89
CA ALA A 139 -51.11 -25.05 -27.86
C ALA A 139 -50.80 -24.14 -29.09
N GLY A 140 -50.60 -24.74 -30.23
CA GLY A 140 -50.65 -24.02 -31.51
C GLY A 140 -52.09 -23.65 -31.88
N GLN A 141 -52.27 -22.55 -32.59
CA GLN A 141 -53.60 -21.99 -32.92
C GLN A 141 -54.53 -22.94 -33.70
N ASN A 142 -54.03 -24.07 -34.21
CA ASN A 142 -54.81 -25.00 -35.04
C ASN A 142 -54.60 -26.50 -34.74
N SER A 143 -53.97 -26.84 -33.60
CA SER A 143 -53.76 -28.26 -33.20
C SER A 143 -54.57 -28.58 -31.95
N GLY A 144 -55.40 -29.62 -32.02
CA GLY A 144 -56.10 -30.14 -30.84
C GLY A 144 -55.17 -30.53 -29.76
N LEU A 145 -55.50 -30.26 -28.48
CA LEU A 145 -54.67 -30.54 -27.30
C LEU A 145 -54.62 -32.07 -27.10
N ASN A 146 -53.46 -32.71 -27.31
CA ASN A 146 -53.30 -34.11 -26.92
C ASN A 146 -52.96 -34.19 -25.43
N VAL A 147 -53.92 -34.60 -24.63
CA VAL A 147 -53.81 -34.68 -23.15
C VAL A 147 -52.61 -35.54 -22.69
N THR A 148 -52.33 -36.64 -23.42
CA THR A 148 -51.22 -37.55 -23.10
C THR A 148 -49.87 -36.84 -23.31
N GLU A 149 -49.68 -36.08 -24.37
CA GLU A 149 -48.46 -35.32 -24.63
C GLU A 149 -48.31 -34.14 -23.66
N LEU A 150 -49.44 -33.53 -23.25
CA LEU A 150 -49.44 -32.48 -22.24
C LEU A 150 -48.93 -33.02 -20.88
N ILE A 151 -49.41 -34.19 -20.46
CA ILE A 151 -48.95 -34.80 -19.18
C ILE A 151 -47.46 -35.07 -19.23
N LYS A 152 -46.93 -35.64 -20.31
CA LYS A 152 -45.50 -35.90 -20.46
C LYS A 152 -44.69 -34.61 -20.40
N LEU A 153 -45.15 -33.54 -21.00
CA LEU A 153 -44.50 -32.24 -20.98
C LEU A 153 -44.49 -31.61 -19.59
N VAL A 154 -45.62 -31.68 -18.88
CA VAL A 154 -45.72 -31.19 -17.48
C VAL A 154 -44.78 -31.96 -16.55
N ASP A 155 -44.71 -33.29 -16.71
CA ASP A 155 -43.82 -34.10 -15.89
C ASP A 155 -42.33 -33.81 -16.22
N TYR A 156 -41.98 -33.65 -17.50
CA TYR A 156 -40.64 -33.23 -17.90
C TYR A 156 -40.28 -31.86 -17.37
N TYR A 157 -41.18 -30.87 -17.52
CA TYR A 157 -41.02 -29.51 -17.02
C TYR A 157 -40.76 -29.49 -15.52
N ARG A 158 -41.63 -30.19 -14.76
CA ARG A 158 -41.53 -30.27 -13.29
C ARG A 158 -40.19 -30.91 -12.86
N ALA A 159 -39.83 -32.04 -13.48
CA ALA A 159 -38.60 -32.74 -13.16
C ALA A 159 -37.36 -31.85 -13.47
N LYS A 160 -37.31 -31.23 -14.65
CA LYS A 160 -36.16 -30.41 -15.07
C LYS A 160 -36.02 -29.11 -14.29
N ARG A 161 -37.16 -28.48 -13.96
CA ARG A 161 -37.15 -27.26 -13.16
C ARG A 161 -36.67 -27.55 -11.73
N ASN A 162 -37.11 -28.67 -11.13
CA ASN A 162 -36.65 -29.06 -9.79
C ASN A 162 -35.15 -29.42 -9.81
N GLU A 163 -34.66 -30.14 -10.82
CA GLU A 163 -33.24 -30.46 -10.99
C GLU A 163 -32.41 -29.16 -11.02
N LEU A 164 -32.78 -28.22 -11.89
CA LEU A 164 -32.06 -26.95 -12.05
C LEU A 164 -32.11 -26.07 -10.78
N SER A 165 -33.26 -26.01 -10.10
CA SER A 165 -33.42 -25.29 -8.85
C SER A 165 -32.51 -25.87 -7.76
N ASN A 166 -32.46 -27.18 -7.59
CA ASN A 166 -31.57 -27.85 -6.65
C ASN A 166 -30.09 -27.60 -6.96
N LEU A 167 -29.72 -27.54 -8.26
CA LEU A 167 -28.36 -27.16 -8.65
C LEU A 167 -28.03 -25.72 -8.26
N VAL A 168 -28.97 -24.78 -8.48
CA VAL A 168 -28.80 -23.39 -8.05
C VAL A 168 -28.63 -23.28 -6.54
N ASP A 169 -29.45 -23.98 -5.76
CA ASP A 169 -29.38 -24.01 -4.28
C ASP A 169 -28.02 -24.57 -3.81
N THR A 170 -27.57 -25.65 -4.43
CA THR A 170 -26.23 -26.23 -4.16
C THR A 170 -25.09 -25.23 -4.43
N LEU A 171 -25.20 -24.46 -5.53
CA LEU A 171 -24.23 -23.41 -5.86
C LEU A 171 -24.28 -22.26 -4.87
N ILE A 172 -25.46 -21.88 -4.39
CA ILE A 172 -25.62 -20.84 -3.34
C ILE A 172 -24.94 -21.28 -2.04
N GLU A 173 -25.16 -22.53 -1.61
CA GLU A 173 -24.47 -23.05 -0.43
C GLU A 173 -22.94 -23.04 -0.59
N LYS A 174 -22.44 -23.45 -1.77
CA LYS A 174 -21.01 -23.44 -2.07
C LYS A 174 -20.47 -22.01 -2.06
N GLU A 175 -21.17 -21.06 -2.64
CA GLU A 175 -20.82 -19.62 -2.64
C GLU A 175 -20.73 -19.08 -1.22
N ASN A 176 -21.70 -19.39 -0.35
CA ASN A 176 -21.69 -18.96 1.05
C ASN A 176 -20.49 -19.52 1.82
N LYS A 177 -20.16 -20.81 1.64
CA LYS A 177 -18.97 -21.41 2.23
C LYS A 177 -17.66 -20.74 1.75
N LEU A 178 -17.61 -20.33 0.48
CA LEU A 178 -16.44 -19.60 -0.06
C LEU A 178 -16.38 -18.17 0.47
N LYS A 179 -17.52 -17.47 0.63
CA LYS A 179 -17.57 -16.15 1.27
C LYS A 179 -17.07 -16.20 2.72
N ASP A 180 -17.45 -17.21 3.48
CA ASP A 180 -16.95 -17.39 4.86
C ASP A 180 -15.43 -17.62 4.90
N LYS A 181 -14.92 -18.44 3.96
CA LYS A 181 -13.48 -18.66 3.83
C LYS A 181 -12.74 -17.38 3.46
N LEU A 182 -13.29 -16.61 2.51
CA LEU A 182 -12.74 -15.34 2.07
C LEU A 182 -12.68 -14.33 3.23
N SER A 183 -13.74 -14.20 4.01
CA SER A 183 -13.79 -13.36 5.21
C SER A 183 -12.71 -13.76 6.23
N LYS A 184 -12.54 -15.05 6.52
CA LYS A 184 -11.50 -15.55 7.43
C LYS A 184 -10.08 -15.30 6.91
N LEU A 185 -9.86 -15.39 5.59
CA LEU A 185 -8.55 -15.11 5.01
C LEU A 185 -8.23 -13.61 5.02
N ASN A 186 -9.21 -12.74 4.75
CA ASN A 186 -9.06 -11.29 4.85
C ASN A 186 -8.75 -10.88 6.30
N SER A 187 -9.46 -11.41 7.28
CA SER A 187 -9.17 -11.16 8.70
C SER A 187 -7.76 -11.62 9.10
N LYS A 188 -7.28 -12.75 8.57
CA LYS A 188 -5.89 -13.18 8.78
C LYS A 188 -4.88 -12.25 8.11
N LEU A 189 -5.20 -11.72 6.95
CA LEU A 189 -4.37 -10.76 6.25
C LEU A 189 -4.25 -9.47 7.06
N GLU A 190 -5.37 -8.92 7.55
CA GLU A 190 -5.41 -7.73 8.41
C GLU A 190 -4.61 -7.91 9.70
N LEU A 191 -4.79 -9.04 10.40
CA LEU A 191 -4.04 -9.34 11.63
C LEU A 191 -2.53 -9.48 11.39
N ASN A 192 -2.12 -10.08 10.28
CA ASN A 192 -0.72 -10.21 9.93
C ASN A 192 -0.12 -8.87 9.47
N THR A 193 -0.89 -8.06 8.74
CA THR A 193 -0.50 -6.71 8.36
C THR A 193 -0.34 -5.82 9.60
N GLN A 194 -1.27 -5.85 10.55
CA GLN A 194 -1.15 -5.10 11.81
C GLN A 194 0.03 -5.58 12.68
N LYS A 195 0.40 -6.85 12.66
CA LYS A 195 1.58 -7.37 13.38
C LYS A 195 2.91 -6.97 12.71
N GLN A 196 2.92 -6.77 11.40
CA GLN A 196 4.08 -6.25 10.66
C GLN A 196 4.17 -4.73 10.69
N GLU A 197 3.07 -4.03 10.86
CA GLU A 197 2.96 -2.57 10.96
C GLU A 197 3.34 -2.01 12.35
N LYS A 198 4.39 -2.53 12.97
CA LYS A 198 5.28 -1.69 13.79
C LYS A 198 6.20 -0.83 12.91
N THR A 199 6.01 -0.85 11.62
CA THR A 199 6.58 0.11 10.69
C THR A 199 5.74 1.37 10.68
N SER A 200 6.42 2.52 10.68
CA SER A 200 5.77 3.83 10.61
C SER A 200 4.72 3.91 9.52
N GLN A 201 3.70 4.72 9.73
CA GLN A 201 2.70 5.06 8.71
C GLN A 201 3.24 6.09 7.70
N GLY A 202 4.38 6.73 8.00
CA GLY A 202 5.02 7.70 7.14
C GLY A 202 5.64 7.06 5.91
N LYS A 203 5.39 7.67 4.74
CA LYS A 203 5.96 7.29 3.45
C LYS A 203 6.35 8.53 2.67
N LEU A 204 7.40 8.41 1.86
CA LEU A 204 7.75 9.43 0.87
C LEU A 204 7.43 8.90 -0.52
N VAL A 205 6.68 9.68 -1.28
CA VAL A 205 6.41 9.41 -2.69
C VAL A 205 7.28 10.35 -3.51
N LEU A 206 8.15 9.79 -4.33
CA LEU A 206 9.07 10.52 -5.18
C LEU A 206 8.75 10.25 -6.64
N GLN A 207 8.79 11.29 -7.46
CA GLN A 207 8.92 11.12 -8.90
C GLN A 207 10.37 11.37 -9.29
N VAL A 208 10.95 10.44 -9.99
CA VAL A 208 12.36 10.50 -10.43
C VAL A 208 12.44 10.19 -11.92
N MET A 209 13.49 10.72 -12.55
CA MET A 209 13.82 10.45 -13.95
C MET A 209 15.26 9.96 -14.05
N THR A 210 15.49 8.93 -14.85
CA THR A 210 16.84 8.41 -15.15
C THR A 210 16.97 8.06 -16.63
N ASP A 211 18.13 8.34 -17.21
CA ASP A 211 18.37 8.10 -18.64
C ASP A 211 18.57 6.61 -18.96
N ALA A 212 19.10 5.85 -18.02
CA ALA A 212 19.36 4.42 -18.17
C ALA A 212 18.93 3.64 -16.91
N ALA A 213 18.52 2.40 -17.10
CA ALA A 213 18.20 1.51 -15.99
C ALA A 213 19.40 1.34 -15.06
N SER A 214 19.22 1.61 -13.76
CA SER A 214 20.30 1.57 -12.76
C SER A 214 19.78 1.24 -11.37
N SER A 215 20.66 0.62 -10.56
CA SER A 215 20.42 0.46 -9.13
C SER A 215 21.16 1.55 -8.38
N VAL A 216 20.44 2.35 -7.61
CA VAL A 216 20.95 3.54 -6.93
C VAL A 216 20.60 3.55 -5.46
N ASN A 217 21.41 4.27 -4.67
CA ASN A 217 21.07 4.59 -3.29
C ASN A 217 20.63 6.05 -3.23
N LEU A 218 19.47 6.29 -2.65
CA LEU A 218 18.96 7.61 -2.32
C LEU A 218 19.29 7.91 -0.86
N ASP A 219 19.85 9.07 -0.59
CA ASP A 219 20.04 9.59 0.76
C ASP A 219 18.86 10.50 1.10
N ILE A 220 18.26 10.29 2.27
CA ILE A 220 17.04 10.96 2.69
C ILE A 220 17.33 11.64 4.02
N ASN A 221 17.19 12.95 4.06
CA ASN A 221 17.36 13.76 5.26
C ASN A 221 16.08 14.53 5.56
N TYR A 222 15.64 14.54 6.81
CA TYR A 222 14.48 15.32 7.27
C TYR A 222 14.48 15.48 8.77
N ILE A 223 13.74 16.50 9.25
CA ILE A 223 13.47 16.71 10.67
C ILE A 223 12.13 16.09 11.02
N THR A 224 12.09 15.37 12.14
CA THR A 224 10.88 14.77 12.71
C THR A 224 10.63 15.27 14.13
N ALA A 225 9.35 15.43 14.47
CA ALA A 225 8.93 15.68 15.84
C ALA A 225 8.96 14.37 16.68
N ASN A 226 8.56 14.46 17.94
CA ASN A 226 8.44 13.33 18.87
C ASN A 226 9.77 12.62 19.19
N ALA A 227 10.88 13.35 19.12
CA ALA A 227 12.16 12.95 19.68
C ALA A 227 12.76 14.10 20.44
N SER A 228 13.41 13.82 21.57
CA SER A 228 14.02 14.83 22.41
C SER A 228 15.14 14.25 23.24
N TRP A 229 16.03 15.10 23.70
CA TRP A 229 17.00 14.74 24.72
C TRP A 229 17.07 15.82 25.79
N SER A 230 17.47 15.41 26.99
CA SER A 230 17.72 16.33 28.10
C SER A 230 18.97 15.87 28.86
N PRO A 231 19.78 16.84 29.35
CA PRO A 231 20.92 16.52 30.22
C PRO A 231 20.43 16.05 31.58
N PHE A 232 21.22 15.17 32.18
CA PHE A 232 21.02 14.71 33.54
C PHE A 232 22.39 14.67 34.22
N TYR A 233 22.48 15.24 35.41
CA TYR A 233 23.71 15.34 36.16
C TYR A 233 23.64 14.51 37.45
N ASP A 234 24.65 13.73 37.73
CA ASP A 234 24.84 13.02 39.00
C ASP A 234 26.07 13.63 39.68
N LEU A 235 25.84 14.28 40.82
CA LEU A 235 26.87 14.95 41.62
C LEU A 235 27.15 14.11 42.84
N ARG A 236 28.42 13.75 43.06
CA ARG A 236 28.86 12.99 44.23
C ARG A 236 30.03 13.67 44.88
N ALA A 237 29.95 13.84 46.21
CA ALA A 237 31.03 14.30 47.05
C ALA A 237 31.19 13.31 48.20
N ASP A 238 32.42 12.81 48.42
CA ASP A 238 32.73 11.88 49.49
C ASP A 238 32.79 12.59 50.83
N ASN A 239 33.28 13.85 50.87
CA ASN A 239 33.30 14.74 52.04
C ASN A 239 33.41 16.20 51.58
N ILE A 240 33.32 17.15 52.54
CA ILE A 240 33.35 18.61 52.31
C ILE A 240 34.68 19.13 51.74
N ASN A 241 35.75 18.38 51.86
CA ASN A 241 37.08 18.76 51.38
C ASN A 241 37.50 18.00 50.10
N SER A 242 36.66 17.08 49.61
CA SER A 242 36.96 16.30 48.41
C SER A 242 36.43 17.00 47.16
N PRO A 243 37.09 16.80 46.01
CA PRO A 243 36.52 17.25 44.71
C PRO A 243 35.17 16.63 44.48
N ILE A 244 34.26 17.43 43.89
CA ILE A 244 32.97 16.93 43.47
C ILE A 244 33.13 16.16 42.16
N ASN A 245 32.66 14.91 42.15
CA ASN A 245 32.58 14.10 40.95
C ASN A 245 31.27 14.42 40.22
N LEU A 246 31.39 15.03 39.05
CA LEU A 246 30.28 15.34 38.19
C LEU A 246 30.19 14.28 37.09
N MET A 247 29.10 13.50 37.07
CA MET A 247 28.80 12.62 35.96
C MET A 247 27.72 13.22 35.11
N TYR A 248 28.05 13.50 33.85
CA TYR A 248 27.13 14.00 32.84
C TYR A 248 26.50 12.83 32.09
N LYS A 249 25.17 12.79 32.04
CA LYS A 249 24.36 11.79 31.33
C LYS A 249 23.34 12.49 30.46
N ALA A 250 22.85 11.80 29.43
CA ALA A 250 21.77 12.27 28.59
C ALA A 250 20.60 11.27 28.61
N LYS A 251 19.41 11.79 28.78
CA LYS A 251 18.17 11.03 28.60
C LYS A 251 17.62 11.33 27.23
N VAL A 252 17.50 10.31 26.38
CA VAL A 252 16.93 10.40 25.02
C VAL A 252 15.58 9.69 25.01
N VAL A 253 14.57 10.35 24.47
CA VAL A 253 13.22 9.81 24.27
C VAL A 253 12.89 9.95 22.80
N GLN A 254 12.34 8.90 22.19
CA GLN A 254 11.86 8.99 20.81
C GLN A 254 10.55 8.18 20.63
N ASN A 255 9.62 8.77 19.90
CA ASN A 255 8.36 8.16 19.46
C ASN A 255 8.06 8.61 18.04
N THR A 256 9.03 8.34 17.15
CA THR A 256 9.00 8.77 15.74
C THR A 256 8.28 7.78 14.83
N GLY A 257 7.83 6.63 15.38
CA GLY A 257 7.20 5.54 14.62
C GLY A 257 8.19 4.58 13.95
N ILE A 258 9.49 4.86 13.98
CA ILE A 258 10.53 4.01 13.39
C ILE A 258 11.57 3.58 14.42
N ASP A 259 12.12 2.37 14.26
CA ASP A 259 13.14 1.81 15.14
C ASP A 259 14.53 2.40 14.85
N TRP A 260 15.21 2.90 15.90
CA TRP A 260 16.60 3.36 15.81
C TRP A 260 17.55 2.29 16.32
N LYS A 261 17.84 1.28 15.49
CA LYS A 261 18.72 0.17 15.84
C LYS A 261 20.11 0.36 15.23
N LYS A 262 21.17 0.30 16.06
CA LYS A 262 22.58 0.43 15.65
C LYS A 262 22.87 1.71 14.85
N VAL A 263 22.28 2.82 15.27
CA VAL A 263 22.32 4.12 14.62
C VAL A 263 23.41 4.98 15.26
N LYS A 264 24.13 5.77 14.46
CA LYS A 264 25.01 6.82 14.99
C LYS A 264 24.15 7.92 15.61
N LEU A 265 24.21 8.08 16.93
CA LEU A 265 23.44 9.07 17.66
C LEU A 265 24.29 10.29 17.97
N THR A 266 23.79 11.46 17.64
CA THR A 266 24.38 12.76 18.01
C THR A 266 23.38 13.55 18.83
N LEU A 267 23.80 14.19 19.92
CA LEU A 267 22.95 15.07 20.73
C LEU A 267 23.37 16.51 20.49
N SER A 268 22.41 17.37 20.22
CA SER A 268 22.65 18.79 19.94
C SER A 268 21.77 19.69 20.82
N SER A 269 22.33 20.69 21.40
CA SER A 269 21.62 21.76 22.09
C SER A 269 21.16 22.89 21.14
N GLY A 270 21.50 22.80 19.86
CA GLY A 270 21.07 23.75 18.84
C GLY A 270 19.58 23.65 18.54
N ASN A 271 19.06 24.63 17.81
CA ASN A 271 17.68 24.62 17.31
C ASN A 271 17.72 24.53 15.77
N PRO A 272 17.30 23.39 15.18
CA PRO A 272 17.38 23.19 13.73
C PRO A 272 16.38 24.04 12.93
N ASN A 273 15.36 24.59 13.61
CA ASN A 273 14.31 25.42 12.98
C ASN A 273 14.53 26.93 13.16
N GLN A 274 15.72 27.38 13.52
CA GLN A 274 15.98 28.81 13.56
C GLN A 274 15.94 29.40 12.16
N ASN A 275 15.09 30.42 12.01
CA ASN A 275 14.99 31.17 10.77
C ASN A 275 16.30 31.94 10.54
N ASN A 276 17.08 31.55 9.56
CA ASN A 276 18.33 32.22 9.17
C ASN A 276 18.06 33.49 8.33
N THR A 277 17.07 34.28 8.74
CA THR A 277 16.85 35.58 8.12
C THR A 277 17.97 36.51 8.58
N ALA A 278 18.80 36.95 7.64
CA ALA A 278 19.83 37.93 7.94
C ALA A 278 19.17 39.19 8.49
N PRO A 279 19.68 39.77 9.61
CA PRO A 279 19.13 41.01 10.13
C PRO A 279 19.29 42.11 9.10
N ILE A 280 18.20 42.83 8.86
CA ILE A 280 18.25 44.04 8.02
C ILE A 280 18.94 45.13 8.85
N LEU A 281 20.16 45.52 8.43
CA LEU A 281 20.86 46.60 9.03
C LEU A 281 20.12 47.91 8.69
N GLN A 282 19.61 48.58 9.71
CA GLN A 282 19.07 49.91 9.53
C GLN A 282 20.22 50.93 9.49
N ALA A 283 20.09 51.91 8.58
CA ALA A 283 21.07 52.98 8.52
C ALA A 283 21.07 53.79 9.83
N TRP A 284 22.26 53.92 10.40
CA TRP A 284 22.48 54.86 11.52
C TRP A 284 22.68 56.26 10.93
N PHE A 285 21.78 57.17 11.32
CA PHE A 285 21.93 58.61 11.04
C PHE A 285 22.34 59.32 12.30
#